data_b560bb8b6383d02e4957e534e38cc74b
#
_entry.id   b560bb8b6383d02e4957e534e38cc74b
#
_cell.length_a   1.000
_cell.length_b   1.000
_cell.length_c   1.000
_cell.angle_alpha   90.00
_cell.angle_beta   90.00
_cell.angle_gamma   90.00
#
_symmetry.space_group_name_H-M   'P 1'
#
loop_
_entity.id
_entity.type
_entity.pdbx_description
1 polymer ?
#
loop_
_entity_poly.entity_id
_entity_poly.type
_entity_poly.pdbx_seq_one_letter_code
_entity_poly.pdbx_strand_id
1 'polypeptide(L)'
;NIVGASPNYLKMHSYGEYIFDHAWANAFENAGGQYYPKLLSAIPFTPATGPRVLIDPKSPDNDKIFELIINMFEIIVQNNNLSSAHLNFITDKLNKKLKNEKWIKRKGLQFHWHNKDYNSFDDFLSKLKSSKRKAIKKERKTILNNNLVIQKVTGNDLNDKIWDSFYDFYLNTIDKKWGGAYLTKNFFYLINKTMKNNILLIIAKQDNKIVAGALNFISKNTLYGRNWGSIVDIPFLHFELCYYQAIEYAIEHNIKTVEAGAQGHHKIQRGYVAELTY
;
A
#
# COMPACT_ATOMS: atom_id res chain seq x y z
N ASN A 1 20.35 13.19 -21.46
CA ASN A 1 20.08 12.34 -20.28
C ASN A 1 18.83 12.87 -19.56
N ILE A 2 17.99 11.97 -19.03
CA ILE A 2 16.86 12.35 -18.19
C ILE A 2 17.42 12.65 -16.80
N VAL A 3 17.18 13.87 -16.29
CA VAL A 3 17.66 14.33 -14.98
C VAL A 3 16.55 14.46 -13.94
N GLY A 4 15.27 14.45 -14.39
CA GLY A 4 14.12 14.51 -13.51
C GLY A 4 12.89 13.88 -14.16
N ALA A 5 11.98 13.33 -13.33
CA ALA A 5 10.73 12.71 -13.77
C ALA A 5 9.67 12.78 -12.68
N SER A 6 8.40 12.73 -13.11
CA SER A 6 7.25 12.59 -12.21
C SER A 6 6.19 11.71 -12.88
N PRO A 7 5.64 10.69 -12.20
CA PRO A 7 4.55 9.90 -12.74
C PRO A 7 3.23 10.66 -12.62
N ASN A 8 2.57 10.92 -13.74
CA ASN A 8 1.34 11.70 -13.77
C ASN A 8 0.25 11.00 -14.56
N TYR A 9 -0.99 11.12 -14.09
CA TYR A 9 -2.16 10.48 -14.67
C TYR A 9 -3.31 11.47 -14.76
N LEU A 10 -4.00 11.49 -15.89
CA LEU A 10 -5.26 12.19 -16.04
C LEU A 10 -6.36 11.35 -15.40
N LYS A 11 -7.09 11.93 -14.44
CA LYS A 11 -8.12 11.24 -13.67
C LYS A 11 -9.50 11.88 -13.87
N MET A 12 -10.44 11.07 -14.31
CA MET A 12 -11.86 11.42 -14.45
C MET A 12 -12.68 11.09 -13.19
N HIS A 13 -12.04 10.44 -12.19
CA HIS A 13 -12.64 10.01 -10.92
C HIS A 13 -11.54 9.71 -9.91
N SER A 14 -11.87 9.60 -8.61
CA SER A 14 -10.90 9.30 -7.53
C SER A 14 -10.80 7.82 -7.14
N TYR A 15 -11.36 6.90 -7.93
CA TYR A 15 -11.25 5.47 -7.65
C TYR A 15 -9.77 5.01 -7.69
N GLY A 16 -9.40 4.21 -6.69
CA GLY A 16 -8.05 3.67 -6.55
C GLY A 16 -7.01 4.63 -6.02
N GLU A 17 -7.39 5.84 -5.62
CA GLU A 17 -6.46 6.83 -5.04
C GLU A 17 -6.27 6.68 -3.53
N TYR A 18 -7.24 6.07 -2.83
CA TYR A 18 -7.24 5.84 -1.38
C TYR A 18 -7.13 7.11 -0.51
N ILE A 19 -7.49 8.27 -1.05
CA ILE A 19 -7.54 9.55 -0.31
C ILE A 19 -8.94 9.92 0.14
N PHE A 20 -9.97 9.22 -0.36
CA PHE A 20 -11.38 9.38 0.02
C PHE A 20 -11.89 10.82 -0.07
N ASP A 21 -11.65 11.47 -1.20
CA ASP A 21 -11.99 12.87 -1.46
C ASP A 21 -13.39 13.09 -2.07
N HIS A 22 -14.25 12.08 -2.07
CA HIS A 22 -15.60 12.17 -2.65
C HIS A 22 -16.45 13.30 -2.06
N ALA A 23 -16.34 13.53 -0.73
CA ALA A 23 -17.07 14.63 -0.10
C ALA A 23 -16.56 16.01 -0.57
N TRP A 24 -15.28 16.14 -0.87
CA TRP A 24 -14.69 17.36 -1.42
C TRP A 24 -15.13 17.56 -2.87
N ALA A 25 -15.12 16.50 -3.70
CA ALA A 25 -15.59 16.55 -5.07
C ALA A 25 -17.05 17.00 -5.11
N ASN A 26 -17.91 16.36 -4.35
CA ASN A 26 -19.33 16.71 -4.28
C ASN A 26 -19.56 18.16 -3.81
N ALA A 27 -18.83 18.61 -2.78
CA ALA A 27 -18.98 19.98 -2.28
C ALA A 27 -18.55 21.02 -3.34
N PHE A 28 -17.45 20.76 -4.06
CA PHE A 28 -16.95 21.63 -5.11
C PHE A 28 -17.92 21.70 -6.30
N GLU A 29 -18.46 20.56 -6.72
CA GLU A 29 -19.44 20.46 -7.81
C GLU A 29 -20.77 21.11 -7.44
N ASN A 30 -21.25 20.93 -6.21
CA ASN A 30 -22.45 21.61 -5.71
C ASN A 30 -22.30 23.14 -5.64
N ALA A 31 -21.07 23.62 -5.50
CA ALA A 31 -20.75 25.05 -5.56
C ALA A 31 -20.58 25.58 -7.00
N GLY A 32 -20.89 24.77 -8.02
CA GLY A 32 -20.79 25.12 -9.44
C GLY A 32 -19.40 24.92 -10.04
N GLY A 33 -18.48 24.32 -9.32
CA GLY A 33 -17.15 23.96 -9.84
C GLY A 33 -17.14 22.62 -10.59
N GLN A 34 -16.05 22.35 -11.29
CA GLN A 34 -15.82 21.08 -11.96
C GLN A 34 -14.61 20.40 -11.33
N TYR A 35 -14.82 19.33 -10.54
CA TYR A 35 -13.73 18.65 -9.83
C TYR A 35 -12.88 17.75 -10.72
N TYR A 36 -13.44 17.22 -11.78
CA TYR A 36 -12.76 16.38 -12.79
C TYR A 36 -12.84 17.01 -14.17
N PRO A 37 -11.85 16.77 -15.07
CA PRO A 37 -10.66 15.96 -14.88
C PRO A 37 -9.61 16.65 -14.00
N LYS A 38 -8.78 15.85 -13.31
CA LYS A 38 -7.65 16.34 -12.50
C LYS A 38 -6.34 15.63 -12.86
N LEU A 39 -5.21 16.29 -12.60
CA LEU A 39 -3.89 15.69 -12.73
C LEU A 39 -3.51 15.01 -11.42
N LEU A 40 -3.12 13.73 -11.47
CA LEU A 40 -2.71 12.98 -10.29
C LEU A 40 -1.26 12.50 -10.43
N SER A 41 -0.41 12.85 -9.47
CA SER A 41 0.88 12.22 -9.25
C SER A 41 0.78 11.24 -8.09
N ALA A 42 0.82 9.95 -8.38
CA ALA A 42 0.73 8.85 -7.42
C ALA A 42 1.28 7.55 -8.01
N ILE A 43 1.43 6.52 -7.19
CA ILE A 43 1.55 5.16 -7.69
C ILE A 43 0.14 4.63 -7.91
N PRO A 44 -0.22 4.17 -9.13
CA PRO A 44 -1.58 3.72 -9.42
C PRO A 44 -2.05 2.64 -8.45
N PHE A 45 -3.27 2.79 -7.93
CA PHE A 45 -3.93 1.87 -7.00
C PHE A 45 -3.07 1.47 -5.78
N THR A 46 -2.15 2.35 -5.34
CA THR A 46 -1.18 2.02 -4.29
C THR A 46 -1.05 3.16 -3.29
N PRO A 47 -1.61 3.00 -2.07
CA PRO A 47 -1.55 4.02 -1.01
C PRO A 47 -0.22 3.98 -0.25
N ALA A 48 0.91 3.96 -0.97
CA ALA A 48 2.24 3.91 -0.37
C ALA A 48 2.90 5.28 -0.43
N THR A 49 3.49 5.70 0.69
CA THR A 49 4.29 6.92 0.76
C THR A 49 5.59 6.77 -0.02
N GLY A 50 5.90 7.79 -0.84
CA GLY A 50 7.11 7.76 -1.66
C GLY A 50 7.35 9.05 -2.43
N PRO A 51 8.46 9.16 -3.15
CA PRO A 51 8.77 10.31 -3.98
C PRO A 51 7.77 10.40 -5.15
N ARG A 52 7.30 11.62 -5.44
CA ARG A 52 6.46 11.94 -6.61
C ARG A 52 7.24 12.80 -7.61
N VAL A 53 8.33 13.38 -7.17
CA VAL A 53 9.32 14.06 -8.00
C VAL A 53 10.63 13.30 -7.84
N LEU A 54 11.10 12.71 -8.93
CA LEU A 54 12.34 11.94 -9.01
C LEU A 54 13.39 12.81 -9.69
N ILE A 55 14.56 12.96 -9.07
CA ILE A 55 15.67 13.77 -9.60
C ILE A 55 16.93 12.94 -9.50
N ASP A 56 17.74 12.95 -10.53
CA ASP A 56 19.06 12.30 -10.51
C ASP A 56 19.91 12.94 -9.38
N PRO A 57 20.30 12.17 -8.35
CA PRO A 57 21.08 12.72 -7.25
C PRO A 57 22.45 13.30 -7.68
N LYS A 58 22.94 12.93 -8.87
CA LYS A 58 24.19 13.43 -9.46
C LYS A 58 24.01 14.76 -10.22
N SER A 59 22.78 15.22 -10.41
CA SER A 59 22.54 16.47 -11.10
C SER A 59 23.00 17.66 -10.24
N PRO A 60 23.70 18.66 -10.82
CA PRO A 60 24.19 19.82 -10.07
C PRO A 60 23.07 20.76 -9.61
N ASP A 61 21.92 20.77 -10.30
CA ASP A 61 20.84 21.76 -10.13
C ASP A 61 19.55 21.15 -9.58
N ASN A 62 19.62 20.30 -8.56
CA ASN A 62 18.47 19.55 -8.04
C ASN A 62 17.28 20.43 -7.64
N ASP A 63 17.52 21.61 -7.03
CA ASP A 63 16.44 22.50 -6.63
C ASP A 63 15.78 23.17 -7.82
N LYS A 64 16.54 23.57 -8.82
CA LYS A 64 16.01 24.12 -10.06
C LYS A 64 15.19 23.11 -10.87
N ILE A 65 15.67 21.86 -10.95
CA ILE A 65 14.94 20.76 -11.59
C ILE A 65 13.61 20.50 -10.84
N PHE A 66 13.66 20.53 -9.51
CA PHE A 66 12.47 20.39 -8.69
C PHE A 66 11.43 21.48 -9.00
N GLU A 67 11.84 22.74 -9.00
CA GLU A 67 10.97 23.88 -9.32
C GLU A 67 10.38 23.77 -10.73
N LEU A 68 11.18 23.39 -11.72
CA LEU A 68 10.71 23.16 -13.08
C LEU A 68 9.62 22.10 -13.14
N ILE A 69 9.80 20.95 -12.45
CA ILE A 69 8.80 19.89 -12.42
C ILE A 69 7.52 20.36 -11.73
N ILE A 70 7.62 21.09 -10.62
CA ILE A 70 6.44 21.63 -9.92
C ILE A 70 5.70 22.66 -10.77
N ASN A 71 6.41 23.56 -11.44
CA ASN A 71 5.80 24.53 -12.36
C ASN A 71 5.11 23.83 -13.54
N MET A 72 5.65 22.72 -14.02
CA MET A 72 5.00 21.93 -15.10
C MET A 72 3.64 21.38 -14.69
N PHE A 73 3.38 21.09 -13.41
CA PHE A 73 2.03 20.70 -12.99
C PHE A 73 1.01 21.82 -13.25
N GLU A 74 1.37 23.06 -12.93
CA GLU A 74 0.49 24.23 -13.19
C GLU A 74 0.26 24.43 -14.68
N ILE A 75 1.30 24.34 -15.48
CA ILE A 75 1.23 24.49 -16.95
C ILE A 75 0.33 23.38 -17.55
N ILE A 76 0.49 22.14 -17.12
CA ILE A 76 -0.33 21.01 -17.61
C ILE A 76 -1.79 21.22 -17.22
N VAL A 77 -2.09 21.64 -15.99
CA VAL A 77 -3.44 21.92 -15.52
C VAL A 77 -4.08 23.02 -16.38
N GLN A 78 -3.39 24.14 -16.59
CA GLN A 78 -3.90 25.27 -17.37
C GLN A 78 -4.11 24.91 -18.86
N ASN A 79 -3.11 24.31 -19.49
CA ASN A 79 -3.17 24.02 -20.94
C ASN A 79 -4.21 22.94 -21.31
N ASN A 80 -4.59 22.10 -20.35
CA ASN A 80 -5.55 21.02 -20.57
C ASN A 80 -6.91 21.26 -19.88
N ASN A 81 -7.17 22.45 -19.36
CA ASN A 81 -8.39 22.80 -18.63
C ASN A 81 -8.73 21.80 -17.52
N LEU A 82 -7.71 21.36 -16.75
CA LEU A 82 -7.91 20.46 -15.64
C LEU A 82 -8.33 21.24 -14.38
N SER A 83 -9.06 20.61 -13.49
CA SER A 83 -9.53 21.26 -12.25
C SER A 83 -8.38 21.58 -11.29
N SER A 84 -7.40 20.70 -11.19
CA SER A 84 -6.34 20.77 -10.19
C SER A 84 -5.24 19.75 -10.44
N ALA A 85 -4.11 19.91 -9.73
CA ALA A 85 -3.06 18.88 -9.60
C ALA A 85 -3.03 18.31 -8.18
N HIS A 86 -2.90 16.99 -8.06
CA HIS A 86 -2.85 16.27 -6.79
C HIS A 86 -1.57 15.46 -6.69
N LEU A 87 -0.88 15.55 -5.55
CA LEU A 87 0.26 14.70 -5.19
C LEU A 87 -0.10 13.89 -3.96
N ASN A 88 -0.41 12.60 -4.15
CA ASN A 88 -0.88 11.75 -3.06
C ASN A 88 0.26 10.95 -2.41
N PHE A 89 0.22 10.80 -1.09
CA PHE A 89 1.18 10.01 -0.29
C PHE A 89 2.62 10.45 -0.52
N ILE A 90 2.85 11.76 -0.46
CA ILE A 90 4.18 12.35 -0.59
C ILE A 90 4.99 12.18 0.70
N THR A 91 6.31 12.20 0.57
CA THR A 91 7.22 12.16 1.72
C THR A 91 7.18 13.48 2.50
N ASP A 92 7.54 13.45 3.79
CA ASP A 92 7.70 14.67 4.61
C ASP A 92 8.69 15.66 4.00
N LYS A 93 9.74 15.16 3.35
CA LYS A 93 10.71 16.00 2.65
C LYS A 93 10.03 16.80 1.53
N LEU A 94 9.23 16.13 0.70
CA LEU A 94 8.49 16.79 -0.37
C LEU A 94 7.42 17.74 0.17
N ASN A 95 6.67 17.31 1.19
CA ASN A 95 5.68 18.14 1.87
C ASN A 95 6.28 19.43 2.46
N LYS A 96 7.52 19.37 2.97
CA LYS A 96 8.23 20.58 3.46
C LYS A 96 8.71 21.49 2.33
N LYS A 97 9.06 20.94 1.16
CA LYS A 97 9.45 21.73 -0.02
C LYS A 97 8.28 22.44 -0.70
N LEU A 98 7.07 21.86 -0.66
CA LEU A 98 5.84 22.43 -1.23
C LEU A 98 5.20 23.50 -0.34
N LYS A 99 5.99 24.36 0.30
CA LYS A 99 5.52 25.44 1.18
C LYS A 99 5.21 26.73 0.41
N ASN A 100 4.35 26.67 -0.60
CA ASN A 100 3.83 27.87 -1.22
C ASN A 100 2.29 27.90 -1.07
N GLU A 101 1.71 29.09 -1.19
CA GLU A 101 0.27 29.32 -1.02
C GLU A 101 -0.59 28.61 -2.07
N LYS A 102 0.01 28.18 -3.17
CA LYS A 102 -0.68 27.49 -4.26
C LYS A 102 -1.01 26.01 -3.95
N TRP A 103 -0.26 25.38 -3.05
CA TRP A 103 -0.44 23.96 -2.68
C TRP A 103 -1.17 23.83 -1.35
N ILE A 104 -2.40 23.31 -1.41
CA ILE A 104 -3.22 23.05 -0.23
C ILE A 104 -2.84 21.69 0.35
N LYS A 105 -2.38 21.70 1.60
CA LYS A 105 -2.02 20.50 2.33
C LYS A 105 -3.25 19.80 2.87
N ARG A 106 -3.47 18.57 2.42
CA ARG A 106 -4.44 17.65 3.01
C ARG A 106 -3.72 16.60 3.87
N LYS A 107 -4.27 16.30 5.05
CA LYS A 107 -3.75 15.28 5.96
C LYS A 107 -4.66 14.06 5.93
N GLY A 108 -4.07 12.88 5.82
CA GLY A 108 -4.71 11.59 5.99
C GLY A 108 -4.04 10.79 7.10
N LEU A 109 -4.59 9.62 7.42
CA LEU A 109 -4.02 8.69 8.37
C LEU A 109 -3.88 7.32 7.72
N GLN A 110 -2.73 6.71 7.95
CA GLN A 110 -2.49 5.29 7.70
C GLN A 110 -1.99 4.62 8.99
N PHE A 111 -1.88 3.31 8.98
CA PHE A 111 -1.41 2.55 10.14
C PHE A 111 -0.18 1.76 9.73
N HIS A 112 0.97 2.11 10.32
CA HIS A 112 2.24 1.46 10.08
C HIS A 112 2.70 0.72 11.33
N TRP A 113 3.35 -0.42 11.15
CA TRP A 113 4.08 -1.09 12.22
C TRP A 113 5.56 -0.79 12.06
N HIS A 114 6.24 -0.49 13.17
CA HIS A 114 7.67 -0.19 13.19
C HIS A 114 8.44 -1.26 13.96
N ASN A 115 9.46 -1.79 13.33
CA ASN A 115 10.43 -2.66 14.00
C ASN A 115 11.28 -1.79 14.94
N LYS A 116 11.22 -2.12 16.22
CA LYS A 116 12.05 -1.50 17.25
C LYS A 116 13.19 -2.44 17.65
N ASP A 117 13.81 -3.07 16.64
CA ASP A 117 14.89 -4.04 16.77
C ASP A 117 14.47 -5.25 17.62
N TYR A 118 13.25 -5.74 17.39
CA TYR A 118 12.75 -6.94 18.04
C TYR A 118 13.53 -8.17 17.58
N ASN A 119 13.87 -9.05 18.54
CA ASN A 119 14.58 -10.31 18.27
C ASN A 119 13.65 -11.42 17.73
N SER A 120 12.36 -11.34 18.05
CA SER A 120 11.34 -12.31 17.64
C SER A 120 9.95 -11.71 17.71
N PHE A 121 8.97 -12.43 17.15
CA PHE A 121 7.56 -12.07 17.29
C PHE A 121 7.10 -12.10 18.76
N ASP A 122 7.60 -13.03 19.57
CA ASP A 122 7.29 -13.06 21.00
C ASP A 122 7.92 -11.88 21.76
N ASP A 123 9.09 -11.41 21.36
CA ASP A 123 9.68 -10.19 21.91
C ASP A 123 8.80 -8.98 21.58
N PHE A 124 8.37 -8.83 20.33
CA PHE A 124 7.38 -7.81 19.95
C PHE A 124 6.12 -7.91 20.82
N LEU A 125 5.54 -9.11 20.98
CA LEU A 125 4.34 -9.31 21.81
C LEU A 125 4.58 -8.89 23.26
N SER A 126 5.79 -9.10 23.80
CA SER A 126 6.15 -8.75 25.18
C SER A 126 5.99 -7.25 25.45
N LYS A 127 6.19 -6.39 24.44
CA LYS A 127 6.08 -4.92 24.53
C LYS A 127 4.64 -4.40 24.41
N LEU A 128 3.70 -5.29 24.08
CA LEU A 128 2.27 -4.91 24.01
C LEU A 128 1.60 -5.02 25.39
N LYS A 129 0.53 -4.25 25.58
CA LYS A 129 -0.36 -4.40 26.73
C LYS A 129 -0.87 -5.85 26.80
N SER A 130 -1.03 -6.38 28.04
CA SER A 130 -1.41 -7.78 28.28
C SER A 130 -2.70 -8.18 27.53
N SER A 131 -3.70 -7.31 27.48
CA SER A 131 -4.94 -7.58 26.73
C SER A 131 -4.72 -7.79 25.24
N LYS A 132 -3.91 -6.92 24.60
CA LYS A 132 -3.57 -7.04 23.16
C LYS A 132 -2.78 -8.33 22.89
N ARG A 133 -1.76 -8.61 23.71
CA ARG A 133 -0.96 -9.82 23.60
C ARG A 133 -1.81 -11.10 23.71
N LYS A 134 -2.72 -11.15 24.69
CA LYS A 134 -3.64 -12.28 24.89
C LYS A 134 -4.55 -12.45 23.66
N ALA A 135 -5.09 -11.35 23.11
CA ALA A 135 -5.95 -11.38 21.95
C ALA A 135 -5.20 -11.94 20.71
N ILE A 136 -3.99 -11.44 20.42
CA ILE A 136 -3.17 -11.91 19.30
C ILE A 136 -2.85 -13.41 19.45
N LYS A 137 -2.43 -13.84 20.65
CA LYS A 137 -2.15 -15.27 20.90
C LYS A 137 -3.39 -16.15 20.69
N LYS A 138 -4.58 -15.69 21.12
CA LYS A 138 -5.84 -16.38 20.88
C LYS A 138 -6.19 -16.46 19.39
N GLU A 139 -6.03 -15.38 18.64
CA GLU A 139 -6.28 -15.33 17.19
C GLU A 139 -5.36 -16.30 16.45
N ARG A 140 -4.05 -16.29 16.72
CA ARG A 140 -3.07 -17.22 16.12
C ARG A 140 -3.35 -18.69 16.49
N LYS A 141 -3.76 -18.96 17.73
CA LYS A 141 -4.16 -20.31 18.16
C LYS A 141 -5.36 -20.82 17.37
N THR A 142 -6.31 -19.96 17.04
CA THR A 142 -7.46 -20.34 16.19
C THR A 142 -7.02 -20.82 14.83
N ILE A 143 -6.02 -20.16 14.22
CA ILE A 143 -5.48 -20.54 12.91
C ILE A 143 -4.82 -21.93 12.99
N LEU A 144 -4.00 -22.18 14.00
CA LEU A 144 -3.34 -23.47 14.20
C LEU A 144 -4.36 -24.63 14.35
N ASN A 145 -5.49 -24.38 15.00
CA ASN A 145 -6.54 -25.38 15.22
C ASN A 145 -7.34 -25.73 13.93
N ASN A 146 -7.18 -24.95 12.85
CA ASN A 146 -7.86 -25.19 11.57
C ASN A 146 -7.01 -25.99 10.54
N ASN A 147 -5.93 -26.63 10.98
CA ASN A 147 -5.04 -27.43 10.13
C ASN A 147 -4.51 -26.66 8.91
N LEU A 148 -4.26 -25.35 9.09
CA LEU A 148 -3.69 -24.52 8.06
C LEU A 148 -2.16 -24.53 8.13
N VAL A 149 -1.53 -24.71 6.97
CA VAL A 149 -0.10 -24.54 6.78
C VAL A 149 0.14 -23.16 6.14
N ILE A 150 0.84 -22.27 6.85
CA ILE A 150 1.20 -20.96 6.33
C ILE A 150 2.59 -21.04 5.71
N GLN A 151 2.74 -20.47 4.51
CA GLN A 151 4.01 -20.40 3.80
C GLN A 151 4.30 -18.99 3.32
N LYS A 152 5.55 -18.57 3.46
CA LYS A 152 6.10 -17.31 2.94
C LYS A 152 6.80 -17.65 1.62
N VAL A 153 6.29 -17.16 0.49
CA VAL A 153 6.76 -17.49 -0.86
C VAL A 153 7.35 -16.24 -1.50
N THR A 154 8.57 -16.34 -2.01
CA THR A 154 9.29 -15.23 -2.64
C THR A 154 10.24 -15.75 -3.73
N GLY A 155 10.72 -14.87 -4.60
CA GLY A 155 11.75 -15.18 -5.60
C GLY A 155 11.35 -16.32 -6.56
N ASN A 156 12.18 -17.35 -6.65
CA ASN A 156 11.98 -18.47 -7.57
C ASN A 156 10.87 -19.45 -7.16
N ASP A 157 10.41 -19.38 -5.92
CA ASP A 157 9.32 -20.23 -5.43
C ASP A 157 7.94 -19.74 -5.91
N LEU A 158 7.86 -18.49 -6.39
CA LEU A 158 6.68 -17.93 -7.04
C LEU A 158 6.54 -18.53 -8.44
N ASN A 159 5.42 -19.20 -8.69
CA ASN A 159 5.12 -19.83 -9.97
C ASN A 159 3.69 -19.52 -10.42
N ASP A 160 3.38 -19.83 -11.69
CA ASP A 160 2.11 -19.48 -12.30
C ASP A 160 0.92 -20.12 -11.59
N LYS A 161 1.04 -21.35 -11.08
CA LYS A 161 -0.02 -22.02 -10.34
C LYS A 161 -0.39 -21.28 -9.04
N ILE A 162 0.60 -20.72 -8.35
CA ILE A 162 0.36 -19.92 -7.15
C ILE A 162 -0.34 -18.60 -7.54
N TRP A 163 0.09 -17.97 -8.65
CA TRP A 163 -0.53 -16.75 -9.13
C TRP A 163 -1.95 -16.94 -9.64
N ASP A 164 -2.24 -18.08 -10.27
CA ASP A 164 -3.60 -18.44 -10.68
C ASP A 164 -4.53 -18.51 -9.47
N SER A 165 -4.11 -19.25 -8.44
CA SER A 165 -4.88 -19.33 -7.19
C SER A 165 -5.05 -17.98 -6.52
N PHE A 166 -4.00 -17.17 -6.47
CA PHE A 166 -4.06 -15.83 -5.86
C PHE A 166 -4.97 -14.88 -6.64
N TYR A 167 -4.98 -14.96 -7.96
CA TYR A 167 -5.88 -14.15 -8.78
C TYR A 167 -7.35 -14.46 -8.52
N ASP A 168 -7.70 -15.74 -8.38
CA ASP A 168 -9.06 -16.14 -8.00
C ASP A 168 -9.46 -15.61 -6.63
N PHE A 169 -8.53 -15.59 -5.64
CA PHE A 169 -8.78 -14.99 -4.33
C PHE A 169 -8.95 -13.47 -4.40
N TYR A 170 -8.16 -12.82 -5.25
CA TYR A 170 -8.27 -11.39 -5.51
C TYR A 170 -9.65 -11.04 -6.07
N LEU A 171 -10.11 -11.77 -7.10
CA LEU A 171 -11.44 -11.58 -7.68
C LEU A 171 -12.54 -11.79 -6.64
N ASN A 172 -12.51 -12.89 -5.91
CA ASN A 172 -13.50 -13.19 -4.86
C ASN A 172 -13.58 -12.09 -3.77
N THR A 173 -12.46 -11.46 -3.45
CA THR A 173 -12.43 -10.36 -2.47
C THR A 173 -13.02 -9.07 -3.04
N ILE A 174 -12.83 -8.80 -4.32
CA ILE A 174 -13.36 -7.60 -4.98
C ILE A 174 -14.86 -7.71 -5.19
N ASP A 175 -15.35 -8.85 -5.64
CA ASP A 175 -16.78 -9.10 -5.84
C ASP A 175 -17.58 -8.89 -4.55
N LYS A 176 -16.99 -9.24 -3.39
CA LYS A 176 -17.58 -8.96 -2.08
C LYS A 176 -17.55 -7.48 -1.66
N LYS A 177 -16.74 -6.62 -2.31
CA LYS A 177 -16.46 -5.23 -1.89
C LYS A 177 -16.96 -4.15 -2.85
N TRP A 178 -17.80 -4.46 -3.81
CA TRP A 178 -18.45 -3.47 -4.67
C TRP A 178 -17.57 -2.81 -5.74
N GLY A 179 -16.65 -3.49 -6.32
CA GLY A 179 -15.79 -2.90 -7.34
C GLY A 179 -15.46 -3.87 -8.46
N GLY A 180 -15.26 -3.36 -9.66
CA GLY A 180 -14.62 -4.13 -10.73
C GLY A 180 -13.15 -4.38 -10.39
N ALA A 181 -12.63 -5.54 -10.80
CA ALA A 181 -11.21 -5.85 -10.70
C ALA A 181 -10.40 -4.85 -11.56
N TYR A 182 -9.51 -4.09 -10.93
CA TYR A 182 -8.63 -3.13 -11.63
C TYR A 182 -7.26 -3.72 -12.00
N LEU A 183 -6.89 -4.87 -11.44
CA LEU A 183 -5.69 -5.62 -11.82
C LEU A 183 -6.11 -6.82 -12.66
N THR A 184 -5.47 -6.99 -13.81
CA THR A 184 -5.65 -8.15 -14.67
C THR A 184 -4.75 -9.30 -14.21
N LYS A 185 -5.06 -10.53 -14.64
CA LYS A 185 -4.20 -11.70 -14.39
C LYS A 185 -2.77 -11.47 -14.90
N ASN A 186 -2.64 -10.84 -16.05
CA ASN A 186 -1.34 -10.52 -16.65
C ASN A 186 -0.47 -9.60 -15.78
N PHE A 187 -1.07 -8.72 -14.98
CA PHE A 187 -0.34 -7.92 -14.01
C PHE A 187 0.48 -8.78 -13.05
N PHE A 188 -0.12 -9.85 -12.49
CA PHE A 188 0.55 -10.74 -11.54
C PHE A 188 1.69 -11.53 -12.20
N TYR A 189 1.52 -11.98 -13.42
CA TYR A 189 2.61 -12.62 -14.18
C TYR A 189 3.73 -11.65 -14.53
N LEU A 190 3.39 -10.40 -14.87
CA LEU A 190 4.38 -9.38 -15.19
C LEU A 190 5.25 -9.02 -13.99
N ILE A 191 4.66 -8.79 -12.81
CA ILE A 191 5.43 -8.51 -11.59
C ILE A 191 6.27 -9.73 -11.18
N ASN A 192 5.78 -10.95 -11.37
CA ASN A 192 6.57 -12.16 -11.16
C ASN A 192 7.81 -12.19 -12.07
N LYS A 193 7.64 -11.87 -13.34
CA LYS A 193 8.75 -11.83 -14.31
C LYS A 193 9.78 -10.74 -14.02
N THR A 194 9.32 -9.55 -13.61
CA THR A 194 10.17 -8.34 -13.56
C THR A 194 10.71 -8.03 -12.18
N MET A 195 10.05 -8.45 -11.10
CA MET A 195 10.39 -8.05 -9.74
C MET A 195 10.14 -9.12 -8.67
N LYS A 196 10.21 -10.40 -9.02
CA LYS A 196 9.93 -11.54 -8.13
C LYS A 196 10.68 -11.48 -6.78
N ASN A 197 11.90 -10.94 -6.75
CA ASN A 197 12.70 -10.80 -5.53
C ASN A 197 12.20 -9.67 -4.60
N ASN A 198 11.31 -8.82 -5.10
CA ASN A 198 10.66 -7.77 -4.33
C ASN A 198 9.22 -8.15 -3.92
N ILE A 199 8.85 -9.42 -4.04
CA ILE A 199 7.52 -9.92 -3.71
C ILE A 199 7.63 -10.89 -2.54
N LEU A 200 6.73 -10.72 -1.57
CA LEU A 200 6.40 -11.70 -0.54
C LEU A 200 4.92 -12.05 -0.67
N LEU A 201 4.63 -13.26 -1.07
CA LEU A 201 3.28 -13.81 -1.07
C LEU A 201 3.14 -14.77 0.12
N ILE A 202 2.32 -14.39 1.09
CA ILE A 202 2.02 -15.23 2.24
C ILE A 202 0.76 -16.02 1.91
N ILE A 203 0.87 -17.35 1.83
CA ILE A 203 -0.22 -18.25 1.46
C ILE A 203 -0.62 -19.14 2.62
N ALA A 204 -1.91 -19.48 2.69
CA ALA A 204 -2.43 -20.53 3.56
C ALA A 204 -2.85 -21.72 2.72
N LYS A 205 -2.44 -22.91 3.16
CA LYS A 205 -2.85 -24.20 2.58
C LYS A 205 -3.70 -24.99 3.56
N GLN A 206 -4.74 -25.61 3.05
CA GLN A 206 -5.54 -26.61 3.75
C GLN A 206 -5.60 -27.85 2.85
N ASP A 207 -5.27 -29.01 3.38
CA ASP A 207 -5.23 -30.29 2.63
C ASP A 207 -4.43 -30.17 1.31
N ASN A 208 -3.25 -29.55 1.37
CA ASN A 208 -2.36 -29.27 0.24
C ASN A 208 -2.90 -28.31 -0.83
N LYS A 209 -4.10 -27.74 -0.66
CA LYS A 209 -4.67 -26.73 -1.56
C LYS A 209 -4.42 -25.33 -1.00
N ILE A 210 -4.04 -24.39 -1.87
CA ILE A 210 -3.95 -22.99 -1.50
C ILE A 210 -5.38 -22.46 -1.34
N VAL A 211 -5.69 -21.88 -0.17
CA VAL A 211 -7.05 -21.41 0.16
C VAL A 211 -7.11 -19.91 0.44
N ALA A 212 -5.98 -19.28 0.71
CA ALA A 212 -5.88 -17.84 0.92
C ALA A 212 -4.48 -17.31 0.60
N GLY A 213 -4.38 -16.01 0.35
CA GLY A 213 -3.10 -15.36 0.11
C GLY A 213 -3.10 -13.87 0.44
N ALA A 214 -1.93 -13.35 0.84
CA ALA A 214 -1.68 -11.93 1.06
C ALA A 214 -0.42 -11.51 0.30
N LEU A 215 -0.58 -10.61 -0.67
CA LEU A 215 0.50 -10.06 -1.47
C LEU A 215 1.12 -8.86 -0.78
N ASN A 216 2.44 -8.89 -0.66
CA ASN A 216 3.25 -7.80 -0.16
C ASN A 216 4.39 -7.49 -1.13
N PHE A 217 4.80 -6.22 -1.19
CA PHE A 217 6.01 -5.80 -1.89
C PHE A 217 7.12 -5.47 -0.90
N ILE A 218 8.33 -5.91 -1.20
CA ILE A 218 9.51 -5.73 -0.36
C ILE A 218 10.37 -4.60 -0.93
N SER A 219 10.70 -3.62 -0.10
CA SER A 219 11.78 -2.67 -0.35
C SER A 219 12.88 -2.82 0.70
N LYS A 220 13.94 -2.02 0.59
CA LYS A 220 15.06 -2.07 1.53
C LYS A 220 14.64 -1.96 3.01
N ASN A 221 13.67 -1.09 3.30
CA ASN A 221 13.28 -0.78 4.68
C ASN A 221 11.80 -0.98 4.97
N THR A 222 10.98 -1.29 3.97
CA THR A 222 9.52 -1.33 4.13
C THR A 222 8.92 -2.53 3.41
N LEU A 223 8.00 -3.20 4.08
CA LEU A 223 7.11 -4.21 3.53
C LEU A 223 5.74 -3.57 3.31
N TYR A 224 5.26 -3.57 2.06
CA TYR A 224 4.00 -2.95 1.65
C TYR A 224 2.94 -4.03 1.44
N GLY A 225 2.02 -4.19 2.38
CA GLY A 225 0.85 -5.05 2.23
C GLY A 225 -0.12 -4.48 1.19
N ARG A 226 -0.51 -5.29 0.21
CA ARG A 226 -1.32 -4.83 -0.93
C ARG A 226 -2.67 -5.53 -1.04
N ASN A 227 -2.69 -6.69 -1.63
CA ASN A 227 -3.90 -7.41 -1.93
C ASN A 227 -4.00 -8.67 -1.06
N TRP A 228 -5.19 -8.97 -0.64
CA TRP A 228 -5.51 -10.18 0.10
C TRP A 228 -6.76 -10.82 -0.50
N GLY A 229 -6.83 -12.13 -0.39
CA GLY A 229 -8.04 -12.84 -0.73
C GLY A 229 -8.08 -14.26 -0.17
N SER A 230 -9.28 -14.84 -0.11
CA SER A 230 -9.53 -16.17 0.40
C SER A 230 -10.78 -16.79 -0.23
N ILE A 231 -10.77 -18.11 -0.39
CA ILE A 231 -11.95 -18.90 -0.76
C ILE A 231 -12.59 -19.60 0.45
N VAL A 232 -11.99 -19.47 1.63
CA VAL A 232 -12.52 -20.01 2.89
C VAL A 232 -12.86 -18.88 3.85
N ASP A 233 -13.84 -19.10 4.72
CA ASP A 233 -14.20 -18.18 5.79
C ASP A 233 -13.74 -18.73 7.14
N ILE A 234 -12.47 -18.47 7.45
CA ILE A 234 -11.84 -18.86 8.71
C ILE A 234 -11.59 -17.62 9.55
N PRO A 235 -12.12 -17.55 10.78
CA PRO A 235 -11.92 -16.42 11.66
C PRO A 235 -10.44 -16.09 11.86
N PHE A 236 -10.10 -14.79 11.76
CA PHE A 236 -8.74 -14.24 11.93
C PHE A 236 -7.71 -14.60 10.85
N LEU A 237 -8.04 -15.38 9.83
CA LEU A 237 -7.11 -15.73 8.75
C LEU A 237 -6.54 -14.49 8.06
N HIS A 238 -7.40 -13.48 7.81
CA HIS A 238 -6.95 -12.19 7.31
C HIS A 238 -5.88 -11.54 8.21
N PHE A 239 -6.05 -11.58 9.52
CA PHE A 239 -5.09 -10.98 10.46
C PHE A 239 -3.78 -11.77 10.50
N GLU A 240 -3.87 -13.09 10.45
CA GLU A 240 -2.67 -13.93 10.39
C GLU A 240 -1.83 -13.62 9.18
N LEU A 241 -2.41 -13.65 7.95
CA LEU A 241 -1.66 -13.47 6.72
C LEU A 241 -1.23 -12.01 6.48
N CYS A 242 -2.12 -11.05 6.74
CA CYS A 242 -1.85 -9.65 6.39
C CYS A 242 -1.05 -8.90 7.45
N TYR A 243 -1.07 -9.34 8.72
CA TYR A 243 -0.43 -8.61 9.81
C TYR A 243 0.61 -9.44 10.55
N TYR A 244 0.25 -10.60 11.10
CA TYR A 244 1.18 -11.34 11.98
C TYR A 244 2.34 -11.92 11.20
N GLN A 245 2.08 -12.57 10.09
CA GLN A 245 3.12 -13.11 9.22
C GLN A 245 3.97 -12.02 8.55
N ALA A 246 3.38 -10.87 8.22
CA ALA A 246 4.10 -9.74 7.69
C ALA A 246 5.05 -9.11 8.73
N ILE A 247 4.59 -8.96 9.99
CA ILE A 247 5.42 -8.49 11.11
C ILE A 247 6.56 -9.49 11.39
N GLU A 248 6.24 -10.77 11.45
CA GLU A 248 7.22 -11.84 11.69
C GLU A 248 8.31 -11.84 10.61
N TYR A 249 7.90 -11.77 9.33
CA TYR A 249 8.83 -11.63 8.21
C TYR A 249 9.70 -10.36 8.32
N ALA A 250 9.10 -9.24 8.72
CA ALA A 250 9.84 -7.98 8.89
C ALA A 250 10.88 -8.06 10.01
N ILE A 251 10.58 -8.75 11.11
CA ILE A 251 11.54 -9.00 12.19
C ILE A 251 12.69 -9.90 11.69
N GLU A 252 12.36 -11.04 11.07
CA GLU A 252 13.32 -12.01 10.55
C GLU A 252 14.33 -11.40 9.55
N HIS A 253 13.88 -10.41 8.77
CA HIS A 253 14.66 -9.77 7.70
C HIS A 253 15.13 -8.35 8.03
N ASN A 254 14.99 -7.90 9.27
CA ASN A 254 15.38 -6.55 9.73
C ASN A 254 14.72 -5.42 8.94
N ILE A 255 13.52 -5.65 8.40
CA ILE A 255 12.72 -4.61 7.75
C ILE A 255 12.17 -3.67 8.82
N LYS A 256 12.30 -2.36 8.60
CA LYS A 256 12.00 -1.34 9.62
C LYS A 256 10.51 -1.02 9.73
N THR A 257 9.75 -1.15 8.65
CA THR A 257 8.33 -0.72 8.60
C THR A 257 7.47 -1.75 7.86
N VAL A 258 6.25 -1.98 8.36
CA VAL A 258 5.20 -2.70 7.62
C VAL A 258 4.03 -1.74 7.41
N GLU A 259 3.71 -1.45 6.15
CA GLU A 259 2.53 -0.70 5.73
C GLU A 259 1.45 -1.68 5.30
N ALA A 260 0.30 -1.68 5.97
CA ALA A 260 -0.77 -2.65 5.73
C ALA A 260 -2.02 -2.03 5.07
N GLY A 261 -1.81 -1.08 4.15
CA GLY A 261 -2.87 -0.40 3.40
C GLY A 261 -3.55 0.75 4.16
N ALA A 262 -4.50 1.43 3.49
CA ALA A 262 -5.00 2.75 3.86
C ALA A 262 -5.97 2.78 5.06
N GLN A 263 -6.69 1.71 5.37
CA GLN A 263 -7.77 1.70 6.36
C GLN A 263 -7.57 0.64 7.45
N GLY A 264 -8.34 0.76 8.54
CA GLY A 264 -8.50 -0.30 9.53
C GLY A 264 -7.97 0.04 10.93
N HIS A 265 -8.80 0.69 11.75
CA HIS A 265 -8.50 0.97 13.17
C HIS A 265 -8.17 -0.29 13.98
N HIS A 266 -8.65 -1.46 13.56
CA HIS A 266 -8.33 -2.75 14.17
C HIS A 266 -6.82 -3.08 14.15
N LYS A 267 -6.02 -2.43 13.27
CA LYS A 267 -4.57 -2.55 13.23
C LYS A 267 -3.89 -2.04 14.51
N ILE A 268 -4.47 -1.03 15.18
CA ILE A 268 -3.96 -0.50 16.46
C ILE A 268 -3.91 -1.58 17.54
N GLN A 269 -4.89 -2.49 17.54
CA GLN A 269 -4.90 -3.62 18.49
C GLN A 269 -3.75 -4.60 18.21
N ARG A 270 -3.18 -4.59 17.01
CA ARG A 270 -2.11 -5.48 16.54
C ARG A 270 -0.75 -4.81 16.48
N GLY A 271 -0.60 -3.67 17.21
CA GLY A 271 0.69 -3.01 17.39
C GLY A 271 1.06 -2.00 16.30
N TYR A 272 0.17 -1.75 15.34
CA TYR A 272 0.36 -0.65 14.40
C TYR A 272 0.09 0.70 15.07
N VAL A 273 0.73 1.74 14.59
CA VAL A 273 0.54 3.13 15.03
C VAL A 273 -0.01 3.98 13.89
N ALA A 274 -0.75 5.02 14.26
CA ALA A 274 -1.27 5.95 13.28
C ALA A 274 -0.16 6.88 12.79
N GLU A 275 -0.03 7.00 11.48
CA GLU A 275 0.94 7.86 10.80
C GLU A 275 0.21 8.88 9.92
N LEU A 276 0.69 10.12 9.93
CA LEU A 276 0.19 11.16 9.04
C LEU A 276 0.66 10.91 7.60
N THR A 277 -0.26 11.04 6.67
CA THR A 277 0.03 11.03 5.22
C THR A 277 -0.45 12.32 4.57
N TYR A 278 0.14 12.67 3.47
CA TYR A 278 -0.13 13.94 2.78
C TYR A 278 -0.46 13.69 1.31
#